data_9acf17cdf2f242e917cd564df3cef9d5
#
_entry.id   9acf17cdf2f242e917cd564df3cef9d5
#
_cell.length_a   1.000
_cell.length_b   1.000
_cell.length_c   1.000
_cell.angle_alpha   90.00
_cell.angle_beta   90.00
_cell.angle_gamma   90.00
#
_symmetry.space_group_name_H-M   'P 1'
#
loop_
_entity.id
_entity.type
_entity.pdbx_description
1 polymer ?
#
loop_
_entity_poly.entity_id
_entity_poly.type
_entity_poly.pdbx_seq_one_letter_code
_entity_poly.pdbx_strand_id
1 'polypeptide(L)'
;GMIRPGIVRLKSDGTVDPSINFGSGFNGTVQDIYERNGESIHIGGGFSIYNGNECLNYIEIYGGITEGKGVIEFMDPVYSVAEGGTNAVVRLIRRGGLNQSVSTLITTEISLEGTPAIPVLDYTPINEEVLFNEGEAVREINVSVIDDREVESNEAIGLKLSEFSDGAEGDQSVSMIEIINDDSLITFSNLDFAVSEGVANGQAT
;
A
#
# COMPACT_ATOMS: atom_id res chain seq x y z
N GLY A 1 12.55 -26.01 19.86
CA GLY A 1 13.13 -25.27 18.75
C GLY A 1 12.05 -24.49 18.03
N MET A 2 12.36 -23.28 17.58
CA MET A 2 11.45 -22.45 16.76
C MET A 2 11.34 -23.07 15.36
N ILE A 3 10.12 -23.37 14.90
CA ILE A 3 9.90 -23.79 13.51
C ILE A 3 10.06 -22.56 12.62
N ARG A 4 10.96 -22.65 11.63
CA ARG A 4 11.21 -21.58 10.64
C ARG A 4 10.90 -22.11 9.25
N PRO A 5 9.67 -21.91 8.71
CA PRO A 5 9.30 -22.42 7.40
C PRO A 5 10.05 -21.71 6.27
N GLY A 6 11.00 -22.44 5.67
CA GLY A 6 11.62 -22.08 4.41
C GLY A 6 12.80 -21.10 4.45
N ILE A 7 12.95 -20.25 5.48
CA ILE A 7 14.04 -19.26 5.53
C ILE A 7 14.45 -18.92 6.97
N VAL A 8 15.76 -18.71 7.17
CA VAL A 8 16.34 -18.22 8.42
C VAL A 8 17.59 -17.39 8.13
N ARG A 9 17.77 -16.29 8.84
CA ARG A 9 19.05 -15.57 8.84
C ARG A 9 19.88 -16.02 10.04
N LEU A 10 21.15 -16.26 9.78
CA LEU A 10 22.14 -16.54 10.82
C LEU A 10 23.09 -15.36 10.96
N LYS A 11 23.53 -15.08 12.18
CA LYS A 11 24.64 -14.19 12.47
C LYS A 11 25.96 -14.85 12.06
N SER A 12 27.06 -14.06 12.04
CA SER A 12 28.40 -14.56 11.72
C SER A 12 28.92 -15.66 12.67
N ASP A 13 28.37 -15.74 13.87
CA ASP A 13 28.66 -16.79 14.87
C ASP A 13 27.82 -18.06 14.69
N GLY A 14 26.95 -18.12 13.67
CA GLY A 14 26.05 -19.24 13.38
C GLY A 14 24.77 -19.27 14.20
N THR A 15 24.55 -18.34 15.11
CA THR A 15 23.30 -18.23 15.85
C THR A 15 22.19 -17.61 15.00
N VAL A 16 20.93 -17.94 15.32
CA VAL A 16 19.78 -17.32 14.63
C VAL A 16 19.75 -15.84 14.92
N ASP A 17 19.64 -15.03 13.88
CA ASP A 17 19.44 -13.60 14.01
C ASP A 17 17.96 -13.28 14.31
N PRO A 18 17.64 -12.75 15.50
CA PRO A 18 16.28 -12.42 15.86
C PRO A 18 15.79 -11.09 15.25
N SER A 19 16.67 -10.28 14.65
CA SER A 19 16.31 -8.97 14.08
C SER A 19 15.51 -9.08 12.79
N ILE A 20 15.50 -10.25 12.13
CA ILE A 20 14.60 -10.54 11.01
C ILE A 20 13.50 -11.51 11.47
N ASN A 21 12.26 -11.03 11.38
CA ASN A 21 11.09 -11.86 11.61
C ASN A 21 10.39 -12.16 10.27
N PHE A 22 10.55 -13.37 9.78
CA PHE A 22 9.88 -13.84 8.56
C PHE A 22 8.43 -14.29 8.80
N GLY A 23 7.85 -13.97 9.96
CA GLY A 23 6.49 -14.32 10.33
C GLY A 23 6.24 -15.84 10.29
N SER A 24 5.12 -16.27 9.67
CA SER A 24 4.79 -17.68 9.45
C SER A 24 5.61 -18.33 8.32
N GLY A 25 6.42 -17.55 7.60
CA GLY A 25 7.27 -18.03 6.52
C GLY A 25 6.54 -18.39 5.23
N PHE A 26 7.12 -19.30 4.46
CA PHE A 26 6.61 -19.72 3.15
C PHE A 26 5.81 -21.03 3.25
N ASN A 27 4.77 -21.17 2.42
CA ASN A 27 4.00 -22.41 2.28
C ASN A 27 4.65 -23.45 1.32
N GLY A 28 5.79 -23.11 0.73
CA GLY A 28 6.49 -23.95 -0.26
C GLY A 28 8.00 -23.80 -0.20
N THR A 29 8.69 -24.28 -1.23
CA THR A 29 10.15 -24.34 -1.26
C THR A 29 10.76 -23.02 -1.71
N VAL A 30 11.70 -22.49 -0.93
CA VAL A 30 12.62 -21.44 -1.36
C VAL A 30 13.73 -22.08 -2.18
N GLN A 31 13.95 -21.59 -3.40
CA GLN A 31 14.95 -22.11 -4.35
C GLN A 31 16.14 -21.18 -4.51
N ASP A 32 15.89 -19.86 -4.45
CA ASP A 32 16.93 -18.86 -4.61
C ASP A 32 16.67 -17.65 -3.72
N ILE A 33 17.76 -17.03 -3.25
CA ILE A 33 17.73 -15.82 -2.42
C ILE A 33 18.82 -14.89 -2.94
N TYR A 34 18.43 -13.69 -3.31
CA TYR A 34 19.32 -12.64 -3.75
C TYR A 34 19.15 -11.40 -2.86
N GLU A 35 20.26 -10.96 -2.28
CA GLU A 35 20.30 -9.71 -1.51
C GLU A 35 20.65 -8.54 -2.44
N ARG A 36 19.89 -7.47 -2.37
CA ARG A 36 20.11 -6.24 -3.11
C ARG A 36 20.60 -5.12 -2.19
N ASN A 37 21.88 -4.81 -2.29
CA ASN A 37 22.52 -3.65 -1.64
C ASN A 37 22.32 -3.55 -0.10
N GLY A 38 22.00 -4.64 0.59
CA GLY A 38 21.68 -4.62 2.01
C GLY A 38 20.31 -4.05 2.37
N GLU A 39 19.47 -3.75 1.38
CA GLU A 39 18.19 -3.06 1.56
C GLU A 39 17.00 -3.99 1.42
N SER A 40 17.08 -4.95 0.50
CA SER A 40 16.02 -5.93 0.29
C SER A 40 16.55 -7.31 -0.02
N ILE A 41 15.73 -8.32 0.23
CA ILE A 41 15.99 -9.72 -0.07
C ILE A 41 14.95 -10.19 -1.07
N HIS A 42 15.40 -10.56 -2.26
CA HIS A 42 14.57 -11.15 -3.30
C HIS A 42 14.59 -12.66 -3.15
N ILE A 43 13.42 -13.26 -3.07
CA ILE A 43 13.26 -14.69 -2.80
C ILE A 43 12.42 -15.30 -3.90
N GLY A 44 12.98 -16.31 -4.59
CA GLY A 44 12.32 -17.09 -5.62
C GLY A 44 12.11 -18.54 -5.20
N GLY A 45 11.02 -19.18 -5.67
CA GLY A 45 10.79 -20.58 -5.35
C GLY A 45 9.42 -21.11 -5.72
N GLY A 46 9.14 -22.33 -5.27
CA GLY A 46 7.87 -23.01 -5.48
C GLY A 46 6.86 -22.74 -4.35
N PHE A 47 6.58 -21.49 -4.07
CA PHE A 47 5.62 -21.06 -3.05
C PHE A 47 4.54 -20.15 -3.62
N SER A 48 3.41 -20.07 -2.96
CA SER A 48 2.29 -19.19 -3.33
C SER A 48 1.80 -18.32 -2.17
N ILE A 49 2.33 -18.53 -0.96
CA ILE A 49 1.99 -17.74 0.23
C ILE A 49 3.26 -17.45 1.01
N TYR A 50 3.40 -16.21 1.45
CA TYR A 50 4.38 -15.76 2.41
C TYR A 50 3.70 -14.98 3.53
N ASN A 51 3.93 -15.37 4.77
CA ASN A 51 3.37 -14.74 5.97
C ASN A 51 1.84 -14.52 5.90
N GLY A 52 1.10 -15.49 5.30
CA GLY A 52 -0.35 -15.43 5.14
C GLY A 52 -0.85 -14.66 3.90
N ASN A 53 0.02 -13.97 3.17
CA ASN A 53 -0.31 -13.22 1.97
C ASN A 53 0.05 -13.99 0.70
N GLU A 54 -0.78 -13.87 -0.34
CA GLU A 54 -0.51 -14.49 -1.64
C GLU A 54 0.70 -13.83 -2.33
N CYS A 55 1.62 -14.66 -2.82
CA CYS A 55 2.78 -14.25 -3.61
C CYS A 55 3.19 -15.38 -4.55
N LEU A 56 3.08 -15.18 -5.86
CA LEU A 56 3.35 -16.24 -6.84
C LEU A 56 4.84 -16.35 -7.13
N ASN A 57 5.49 -17.39 -6.55
CA ASN A 57 6.86 -17.83 -6.85
C ASN A 57 7.98 -16.81 -6.62
N TYR A 58 7.65 -15.58 -6.23
CA TYR A 58 8.60 -14.50 -5.98
C TYR A 58 8.08 -13.52 -4.95
N ILE A 59 8.98 -13.03 -4.10
CA ILE A 59 8.69 -11.92 -3.17
C ILE A 59 9.97 -11.11 -2.94
N GLU A 60 9.81 -9.82 -2.75
CA GLU A 60 10.82 -8.93 -2.21
C GLU A 60 10.49 -8.61 -0.75
N ILE A 61 11.45 -8.86 0.14
CA ILE A 61 11.33 -8.56 1.57
C ILE A 61 12.26 -7.39 1.87
N TYR A 62 11.71 -6.31 2.37
CA TYR A 62 12.46 -5.14 2.81
C TYR A 62 12.91 -5.31 4.26
N GLY A 63 14.04 -4.75 4.56
CA GLY A 63 14.68 -4.85 5.86
C GLY A 63 16.13 -5.30 5.68
N GLY A 64 17.05 -4.40 5.95
CA GLY A 64 18.46 -4.60 5.68
C GLY A 64 19.15 -5.49 6.70
N ILE A 65 20.34 -5.93 6.32
CA ILE A 65 21.35 -6.54 7.21
C ILE A 65 22.16 -5.45 7.95
N THR A 66 21.92 -4.17 7.63
CA THR A 66 22.65 -3.03 8.19
C THR A 66 22.26 -2.84 9.65
N GLU A 67 23.28 -2.68 10.50
CA GLU A 67 23.05 -2.20 11.87
C GLU A 67 22.56 -0.75 11.82
N GLY A 68 21.55 -0.44 12.65
CA GLY A 68 21.01 0.91 12.76
C GLY A 68 19.50 0.95 12.79
N LYS A 69 18.98 2.18 12.83
CA LYS A 69 17.54 2.44 12.93
C LYS A 69 16.82 2.39 11.59
N GLY A 70 17.57 2.47 10.48
CA GLY A 70 17.01 2.55 9.14
C GLY A 70 16.29 3.87 8.85
N VAL A 71 15.73 3.95 7.64
CA VAL A 71 14.95 5.09 7.14
C VAL A 71 13.55 4.64 6.76
N ILE A 72 12.57 5.53 6.92
CA ILE A 72 11.16 5.30 6.59
C ILE A 72 10.83 6.05 5.30
N GLU A 73 10.09 5.39 4.41
CA GLU A 73 9.63 6.00 3.17
C GLU A 73 8.34 5.33 2.67
N PHE A 74 7.67 5.95 1.70
CA PHE A 74 6.59 5.29 0.98
C PHE A 74 7.15 4.15 0.11
N MET A 75 6.44 3.02 0.08
CA MET A 75 6.79 1.88 -0.77
C MET A 75 6.61 2.21 -2.25
N ASP A 76 5.54 2.91 -2.58
CA ASP A 76 5.15 3.25 -3.94
C ASP A 76 4.97 4.78 -4.09
N PRO A 77 5.30 5.34 -5.25
CA PRO A 77 5.09 6.77 -5.53
C PRO A 77 3.62 7.11 -5.75
N VAL A 78 2.79 6.13 -6.13
CA VAL A 78 1.36 6.28 -6.38
C VAL A 78 0.64 5.03 -5.90
N TYR A 79 -0.45 5.23 -5.17
CA TYR A 79 -1.45 4.24 -4.81
C TYR A 79 -2.73 4.52 -5.59
N SER A 80 -3.58 3.53 -5.80
CA SER A 80 -4.87 3.75 -6.45
C SER A 80 -5.99 3.00 -5.73
N VAL A 81 -7.18 3.58 -5.76
CA VAL A 81 -8.40 3.01 -5.17
C VAL A 81 -9.59 3.42 -6.03
N ALA A 82 -10.57 2.53 -6.22
CA ALA A 82 -11.86 2.92 -6.79
C ALA A 82 -12.64 3.72 -5.74
N GLU A 83 -13.43 4.70 -6.17
CA GLU A 83 -14.24 5.54 -5.30
C GLU A 83 -15.22 4.73 -4.46
N GLY A 84 -15.90 3.73 -5.04
CA GLY A 84 -16.72 2.76 -4.33
C GLY A 84 -15.93 1.81 -3.40
N GLY A 85 -14.61 1.93 -3.34
CA GLY A 85 -13.75 1.27 -2.36
C GLY A 85 -13.83 1.98 -1.01
N THR A 86 -13.66 1.25 0.08
CA THR A 86 -13.74 1.86 1.42
C THR A 86 -12.45 2.52 1.87
N ASN A 87 -11.29 2.02 1.44
CA ASN A 87 -9.99 2.50 1.87
C ASN A 87 -8.93 2.34 0.78
N ALA A 88 -8.09 3.34 0.63
CA ALA A 88 -6.79 3.20 -0.01
C ALA A 88 -5.78 2.64 1.01
N VAL A 89 -5.08 1.56 0.64
CA VAL A 89 -4.03 0.97 1.49
C VAL A 89 -2.68 1.54 1.07
N VAL A 90 -2.12 2.37 1.93
CA VAL A 90 -0.79 2.98 1.77
C VAL A 90 0.23 2.17 2.54
N ARG A 91 1.37 1.86 1.93
CA ARG A 91 2.44 1.09 2.56
C ARG A 91 3.66 1.96 2.81
N LEU A 92 4.10 1.96 4.06
CA LEU A 92 5.38 2.50 4.45
C LEU A 92 6.37 1.38 4.66
N ILE A 93 7.61 1.59 4.22
CA ILE A 93 8.71 0.64 4.42
C ILE A 93 9.82 1.28 5.23
N ARG A 94 10.52 0.45 5.98
CA ARG A 94 11.71 0.82 6.74
C ARG A 94 12.89 0.04 6.19
N ARG A 95 13.90 0.76 5.67
CA ARG A 95 15.10 0.19 5.03
C ARG A 95 16.38 0.55 5.78
N GLY A 96 17.45 -0.21 5.56
CA GLY A 96 18.79 0.08 6.06
C GLY A 96 19.05 -0.23 7.53
N GLY A 97 18.09 -0.84 8.23
CA GLY A 97 18.23 -1.31 9.60
C GLY A 97 16.91 -1.35 10.34
N LEU A 98 16.80 -2.27 11.31
CA LEU A 98 15.55 -2.48 12.05
C LEU A 98 15.76 -2.43 13.57
N ASN A 99 16.92 -1.96 14.00
CA ASN A 99 17.23 -1.84 15.44
C ASN A 99 16.50 -0.63 16.02
N GLN A 100 15.96 -0.80 17.22
CA GLN A 100 15.18 0.19 17.96
C GLN A 100 13.88 0.60 17.23
N SER A 101 13.05 1.37 17.89
CA SER A 101 11.84 1.93 17.31
C SER A 101 12.15 3.25 16.61
N VAL A 102 11.43 3.54 15.52
CA VAL A 102 11.44 4.83 14.81
C VAL A 102 10.03 5.23 14.44
N SER A 103 9.76 6.51 14.33
CA SER A 103 8.44 7.02 13.95
C SER A 103 8.53 8.13 12.91
N THR A 104 7.42 8.37 12.25
CA THR A 104 7.18 9.48 11.34
C THR A 104 5.73 9.92 11.45
N LEU A 105 5.45 11.17 11.12
CA LEU A 105 4.09 11.67 10.95
C LEU A 105 3.68 11.51 9.49
N ILE A 106 2.53 10.85 9.22
CA ILE A 106 1.90 10.82 7.90
C ILE A 106 0.74 11.80 7.86
N THR A 107 0.68 12.60 6.79
CA THR A 107 -0.41 13.55 6.54
C THR A 107 -0.96 13.39 5.13
N THR A 108 -2.27 13.58 4.98
CA THR A 108 -2.88 13.86 3.68
C THR A 108 -2.78 15.35 3.38
N GLU A 109 -2.45 15.69 2.13
CA GLU A 109 -2.34 17.08 1.66
C GLU A 109 -3.13 17.22 0.34
N ILE A 110 -3.40 18.46 -0.06
CA ILE A 110 -3.95 18.73 -1.40
C ILE A 110 -2.90 18.31 -2.43
N SER A 111 -3.28 17.44 -3.36
CA SER A 111 -2.37 17.03 -4.43
C SER A 111 -2.02 18.21 -5.34
N LEU A 112 -0.74 18.28 -5.73
CA LEU A 112 -0.25 19.22 -6.73
C LEU A 112 -0.27 18.62 -8.13
N GLU A 113 -0.60 17.33 -8.24
CA GLU A 113 -0.68 16.58 -9.49
C GLU A 113 -2.10 16.04 -9.69
N GLY A 114 -2.61 16.13 -10.92
CA GLY A 114 -3.98 15.71 -11.24
C GLY A 114 -5.05 16.69 -10.75
N THR A 115 -6.30 16.22 -10.69
CA THR A 115 -7.42 16.93 -10.08
C THR A 115 -7.34 16.70 -8.56
N PRO A 116 -7.26 17.73 -7.72
CA PRO A 116 -7.18 17.53 -6.28
C PRO A 116 -8.51 17.02 -5.71
N ALA A 117 -8.48 15.94 -4.95
CA ALA A 117 -9.58 15.48 -4.13
C ALA A 117 -9.84 16.46 -2.97
N ILE A 118 -11.12 16.65 -2.61
CA ILE A 118 -11.56 17.62 -1.61
C ILE A 118 -11.69 16.92 -0.25
N PRO A 119 -10.93 17.35 0.76
CA PRO A 119 -11.04 16.79 2.11
C PRO A 119 -12.47 16.82 2.64
N VAL A 120 -12.91 15.73 3.28
CA VAL A 120 -14.24 15.53 3.89
C VAL A 120 -15.36 15.28 2.86
N LEU A 121 -15.17 15.62 1.58
CA LEU A 121 -16.10 15.23 0.50
C LEU A 121 -15.67 13.90 -0.10
N ASP A 122 -14.42 13.78 -0.54
CA ASP A 122 -13.93 12.62 -1.31
C ASP A 122 -13.10 11.66 -0.44
N TYR A 123 -12.56 12.14 0.68
CA TYR A 123 -11.80 11.31 1.62
C TYR A 123 -11.78 11.87 3.04
N THR A 124 -11.46 11.00 4.00
CA THR A 124 -11.21 11.41 5.38
C THR A 124 -9.73 11.78 5.55
N PRO A 125 -9.39 13.05 5.86
CA PRO A 125 -8.02 13.46 6.09
C PRO A 125 -7.38 12.72 7.27
N ILE A 126 -6.11 12.34 7.11
CA ILE A 126 -5.31 11.75 8.19
C ILE A 126 -4.16 12.69 8.58
N ASN A 127 -3.82 12.64 9.86
CA ASN A 127 -2.64 13.27 10.46
C ASN A 127 -2.28 12.43 11.69
N GLU A 128 -1.43 11.42 11.49
CA GLU A 128 -1.15 10.44 12.54
C GLU A 128 0.33 10.06 12.60
N GLU A 129 0.80 9.74 13.80
CA GLU A 129 2.14 9.20 14.01
C GLU A 129 2.14 7.70 13.70
N VAL A 130 3.07 7.28 12.85
CA VAL A 130 3.32 5.88 12.53
C VAL A 130 4.59 5.42 13.22
N LEU A 131 4.43 4.51 14.17
CA LEU A 131 5.53 3.89 14.91
C LEU A 131 5.92 2.56 14.27
N PHE A 132 7.19 2.41 13.93
CA PHE A 132 7.83 1.13 13.62
C PHE A 132 8.55 0.63 14.87
N ASN A 133 8.13 -0.49 15.41
CA ASN A 133 8.86 -1.13 16.49
C ASN A 133 10.16 -1.77 15.98
N GLU A 134 11.03 -2.18 16.91
CA GLU A 134 12.22 -2.96 16.57
C GLU A 134 11.82 -4.24 15.82
N GLY A 135 12.48 -4.46 14.67
CA GLY A 135 12.21 -5.60 13.79
C GLY A 135 11.06 -5.39 12.80
N GLU A 136 10.30 -4.29 12.89
CA GLU A 136 9.24 -4.00 11.91
C GLU A 136 9.82 -3.28 10.68
N ALA A 137 9.51 -3.82 9.49
CA ALA A 137 9.98 -3.29 8.21
C ALA A 137 8.86 -2.69 7.35
N VAL A 138 7.60 -3.01 7.61
CA VAL A 138 6.44 -2.57 6.81
C VAL A 138 5.29 -2.20 7.72
N ARG A 139 4.60 -1.10 7.38
CA ARG A 139 3.35 -0.67 8.01
C ARG A 139 2.33 -0.32 6.93
N GLU A 140 1.09 -0.73 7.14
CA GLU A 140 -0.03 -0.37 6.28
C GLU A 140 -0.89 0.69 6.99
N ILE A 141 -1.23 1.74 6.24
CA ILE A 141 -2.06 2.85 6.67
C ILE A 141 -3.28 2.88 5.75
N ASN A 142 -4.47 3.01 6.34
CA ASN A 142 -5.71 3.12 5.58
C ASN A 142 -6.14 4.58 5.50
N VAL A 143 -6.35 5.07 4.29
CA VAL A 143 -6.98 6.37 4.02
C VAL A 143 -8.38 6.09 3.51
N SER A 144 -9.41 6.47 4.27
CA SER A 144 -10.79 6.23 3.89
C SER A 144 -11.23 7.16 2.76
N VAL A 145 -11.74 6.57 1.69
CA VAL A 145 -12.35 7.24 0.55
C VAL A 145 -13.87 7.29 0.76
N ILE A 146 -14.50 8.33 0.28
CA ILE A 146 -15.94 8.58 0.42
C ILE A 146 -16.56 8.36 -0.96
N ASP A 147 -17.46 7.39 -1.05
CA ASP A 147 -18.23 7.07 -2.22
C ASP A 147 -19.45 8.01 -2.32
N ASP A 148 -19.70 8.61 -3.48
CA ASP A 148 -20.91 9.38 -3.73
C ASP A 148 -21.57 8.95 -5.05
N ARG A 149 -22.19 9.80 -5.82
CA ARG A 149 -22.84 9.50 -7.09
C ARG A 149 -22.63 10.60 -8.12
N GLU A 150 -21.67 11.42 -7.89
CA GLU A 150 -21.32 12.47 -8.83
C GLU A 150 -20.37 11.92 -9.89
N VAL A 151 -20.63 12.22 -11.15
CA VAL A 151 -19.73 11.82 -12.24
C VAL A 151 -18.59 12.81 -12.33
N GLU A 152 -17.46 12.42 -11.86
CA GLU A 152 -16.26 13.25 -11.78
C GLU A 152 -15.11 12.72 -12.64
N SER A 153 -14.02 13.41 -12.67
CA SER A 153 -12.74 12.88 -13.17
C SER A 153 -12.02 12.18 -12.04
N ASN A 154 -11.10 11.27 -12.36
CA ASN A 154 -10.17 10.76 -11.35
C ASN A 154 -9.52 11.89 -10.58
N GLU A 155 -9.39 11.72 -9.28
CA GLU A 155 -8.88 12.71 -8.35
C GLU A 155 -7.64 12.21 -7.61
N ALA A 156 -6.93 13.12 -6.97
CA ALA A 156 -5.68 12.79 -6.29
C ALA A 156 -5.59 13.39 -4.89
N ILE A 157 -5.15 12.57 -3.93
CA ILE A 157 -4.79 12.97 -2.57
C ILE A 157 -3.27 13.01 -2.48
N GLY A 158 -2.68 14.11 -2.06
CA GLY A 158 -1.27 14.17 -1.71
C GLY A 158 -0.99 13.48 -0.38
N LEU A 159 0.14 12.79 -0.28
CA LEU A 159 0.63 12.17 0.94
C LEU A 159 2.03 12.68 1.27
N LYS A 160 2.28 12.93 2.54
CA LYS A 160 3.59 13.39 3.03
C LYS A 160 3.98 12.74 4.33
N LEU A 161 5.26 12.36 4.41
CA LEU A 161 5.91 11.99 5.65
C LEU A 161 6.72 13.18 6.17
N SER A 162 6.70 13.35 7.49
CA SER A 162 7.42 14.41 8.20
C SER A 162 7.72 13.98 9.64
N GLU A 163 8.38 14.85 10.41
CA GLU A 163 8.67 14.61 11.83
C GLU A 163 9.32 13.24 12.10
N PHE A 164 10.32 12.89 11.28
CA PHE A 164 11.04 11.64 11.43
C PHE A 164 11.84 11.63 12.75
N SER A 165 11.63 10.61 13.57
CA SER A 165 12.45 10.41 14.75
C SER A 165 13.88 10.05 14.34
N ASP A 166 14.86 10.64 15.03
CA ASP A 166 16.28 10.31 14.88
C ASP A 166 16.85 10.38 13.45
N GLY A 167 16.25 11.22 12.58
CA GLY A 167 16.71 11.39 11.20
C GLY A 167 16.41 10.22 10.27
N ALA A 168 15.36 9.46 10.57
CA ALA A 168 14.95 8.29 9.80
C ALA A 168 14.22 8.62 8.47
N GLU A 169 14.50 9.76 7.84
CA GLU A 169 13.92 10.13 6.54
C GLU A 169 14.56 9.34 5.40
N GLY A 170 13.70 8.69 4.59
CA GLY A 170 14.07 8.00 3.36
C GLY A 170 13.94 8.88 2.12
N ASP A 171 14.27 8.32 0.95
CA ASP A 171 14.27 9.07 -0.32
C ASP A 171 12.85 9.39 -0.82
N GLN A 172 11.86 8.56 -0.49
CA GLN A 172 10.46 8.67 -0.91
C GLN A 172 9.59 9.18 0.25
N SER A 173 9.70 10.47 0.61
CA SER A 173 8.90 11.08 1.69
C SER A 173 7.58 11.72 1.23
N VAL A 174 7.30 11.69 -0.08
CA VAL A 174 6.04 12.13 -0.67
C VAL A 174 5.47 11.04 -1.59
N SER A 175 4.14 10.96 -1.66
CA SER A 175 3.41 10.03 -2.52
C SER A 175 2.03 10.58 -2.82
N MET A 176 1.21 9.87 -3.58
CA MET A 176 -0.19 10.24 -3.83
C MET A 176 -1.10 9.02 -3.89
N ILE A 177 -2.38 9.24 -3.65
CA ILE A 177 -3.45 8.28 -3.92
C ILE A 177 -4.26 8.83 -5.10
N GLU A 178 -4.47 8.02 -6.14
CA GLU A 178 -5.42 8.28 -7.21
C GLU A 178 -6.76 7.63 -6.85
N ILE A 179 -7.82 8.42 -6.72
CA ILE A 179 -9.20 7.97 -6.60
C ILE A 179 -9.74 7.81 -8.02
N ILE A 180 -10.17 6.60 -8.35
CA ILE A 180 -10.72 6.29 -9.68
C ILE A 180 -12.23 6.37 -9.58
N ASN A 181 -12.82 7.38 -10.27
CA ASN A 181 -14.26 7.51 -10.36
C ASN A 181 -14.88 6.28 -11.00
N ASP A 182 -15.95 5.72 -10.42
CA ASP A 182 -16.69 4.58 -10.92
C ASP A 182 -18.18 4.90 -11.20
N ASP A 183 -18.57 6.17 -11.10
CA ASP A 183 -19.90 6.65 -11.43
C ASP A 183 -20.09 6.94 -12.93
N SER A 184 -21.33 6.82 -13.36
CA SER A 184 -21.70 7.07 -14.74
C SER A 184 -23.05 7.77 -14.88
N LEU A 185 -23.12 8.73 -15.77
CA LEU A 185 -24.36 9.41 -16.10
C LEU A 185 -25.19 8.58 -17.10
N ILE A 186 -26.39 8.21 -16.68
CA ILE A 186 -27.38 7.61 -17.57
C ILE A 186 -28.36 8.69 -18.01
N THR A 187 -28.42 8.95 -19.30
CA THR A 187 -29.35 9.90 -19.91
C THR A 187 -30.24 9.21 -20.93
N PHE A 188 -31.47 9.74 -21.10
CA PHE A 188 -32.30 9.31 -22.21
C PHE A 188 -31.72 9.81 -23.52
N SER A 189 -31.69 8.95 -24.53
CA SER A 189 -31.22 9.32 -25.88
C SER A 189 -32.15 10.33 -26.57
N ASN A 190 -33.41 10.39 -26.14
CA ASN A 190 -34.44 11.32 -26.62
C ASN A 190 -35.20 11.93 -25.43
N LEU A 191 -35.61 13.17 -25.56
CA LEU A 191 -36.45 13.86 -24.57
C LEU A 191 -37.90 13.38 -24.63
N ASP A 192 -38.35 12.92 -25.81
CA ASP A 192 -39.71 12.42 -26.06
C ASP A 192 -39.68 11.02 -26.63
N PHE A 193 -40.44 10.13 -26.04
CA PHE A 193 -40.68 8.79 -26.52
C PHE A 193 -42.16 8.65 -26.88
N ALA A 194 -42.46 8.23 -28.11
CA ALA A 194 -43.81 7.98 -28.57
C ALA A 194 -44.03 6.51 -28.76
N VAL A 195 -45.16 6.02 -28.30
CA VAL A 195 -45.64 4.63 -28.50
C VAL A 195 -46.93 4.65 -29.28
N SER A 196 -46.99 3.88 -30.34
CA SER A 196 -48.23 3.68 -31.09
C SER A 196 -49.21 2.79 -30.29
N GLU A 197 -50.49 3.16 -30.23
CA GLU A 197 -51.52 2.45 -29.48
C GLU A 197 -51.67 0.95 -29.87
N GLY A 198 -51.18 0.56 -31.05
CA GLY A 198 -51.23 -0.82 -31.54
C GLY A 198 -50.01 -1.69 -31.17
N VAL A 199 -49.02 -1.14 -30.41
CA VAL A 199 -47.82 -1.93 -30.01
C VAL A 199 -48.11 -2.71 -28.74
N ALA A 200 -48.15 -4.03 -28.84
CA ALA A 200 -48.25 -4.89 -27.68
C ALA A 200 -47.04 -4.67 -26.74
N ASN A 201 -47.30 -4.47 -25.43
CA ASN A 201 -46.31 -4.32 -24.37
C ASN A 201 -45.66 -2.92 -24.20
N GLY A 202 -46.16 -1.87 -24.85
CA GLY A 202 -45.74 -0.47 -24.53
C GLY A 202 -44.24 -0.19 -24.67
N GLN A 203 -43.57 -0.79 -25.63
CA GLN A 203 -42.13 -0.51 -25.87
C GLN A 203 -41.98 0.83 -26.60
N ALA A 204 -41.32 1.78 -25.97
CA ALA A 204 -40.83 2.98 -26.61
C ALA A 204 -39.55 2.70 -27.41
N THR A 205 -39.42 3.30 -28.57
CA THR A 205 -38.20 3.23 -29.42
C THR A 205 -37.43 4.56 -29.37
#